data_3205ce99730985046a05c4160f36ce18
#
_entry.id   3205ce99730985046a05c4160f36ce18
#
_cell.length_a   1.000
_cell.length_b   1.000
_cell.length_c   1.000
_cell.angle_alpha   90.00
_cell.angle_beta   90.00
_cell.angle_gamma   90.00
#
_symmetry.space_group_name_H-M   'P 1'
#
loop_
_entity.id
_entity.type
_entity.pdbx_description
1 polymer ?
#
loop_
_entity_poly.entity_id
_entity_poly.type
_entity_poly.pdbx_seq_one_letter_code
_entity_poly.pdbx_strand_id
1 'polypeptide(L)'
;MFNQYIVIGVGTIACNCALILKNRGLSPIMIESRKGSSISSENFCSKNEISYKNFNKEELADYLNSVSETTLIVSASNRYIFPEEIIDKENLLLINFHGSLLPKFPGRNAEAWAIFEEESIGGISWHLVVPEIDAGEILIQMEIPISRKTTSFSLLREYTKLATDSFDKIIDTLNIEIKKEIKRTSKELSLYYSWQKPNNGELNLAWNESKISAFLRSMDYGPLETLGLVWFEFNGIKYQVKKYKMYESLELKNSFNLTNSEQTFILNKGNLEFILDKLEKI
;
A
#
# COMPACT_ATOMS: atom_id res chain seq x y z
N MET A 1 -2.83 30.17 -1.69
CA MET A 1 -3.14 29.33 -2.87
C MET A 1 -1.81 28.90 -3.46
N PHE A 2 -1.68 27.68 -3.97
CA PHE A 2 -0.44 27.23 -4.64
C PHE A 2 -0.40 27.72 -6.08
N ASN A 3 0.80 28.06 -6.56
CA ASN A 3 1.04 28.48 -7.95
C ASN A 3 1.37 27.27 -8.83
N GLN A 4 1.86 26.17 -8.21
CA GLN A 4 2.22 24.95 -8.92
C GLN A 4 1.72 23.72 -8.16
N TYR A 5 1.42 22.66 -8.92
CA TYR A 5 0.95 21.36 -8.40
C TYR A 5 1.80 20.24 -9.01
N ILE A 6 2.39 19.42 -8.17
CA ILE A 6 3.22 18.28 -8.59
C ILE A 6 2.66 17.02 -7.94
N VAL A 7 2.43 15.98 -8.74
CA VAL A 7 2.07 14.66 -8.24
C VAL A 7 3.24 13.71 -8.51
N ILE A 8 3.80 13.14 -7.44
CA ILE A 8 4.93 12.21 -7.52
C ILE A 8 4.45 10.81 -7.16
N GLY A 9 4.59 9.88 -8.09
CA GLY A 9 4.18 8.50 -7.85
C GLY A 9 3.85 7.74 -9.13
N VAL A 10 3.25 6.57 -8.96
CA VAL A 10 2.90 5.67 -10.08
C VAL A 10 1.55 4.99 -9.84
N GLY A 11 0.86 4.64 -10.94
CA GLY A 11 -0.37 3.87 -10.89
C GLY A 11 -1.61 4.69 -10.52
N THR A 12 -2.69 4.00 -10.17
CA THR A 12 -4.05 4.57 -10.17
C THR A 12 -4.23 5.74 -9.22
N ILE A 13 -3.68 5.69 -8.00
CA ILE A 13 -3.88 6.76 -7.01
C ILE A 13 -3.22 8.06 -7.49
N ALA A 14 -1.96 7.99 -7.92
CA ALA A 14 -1.23 9.16 -8.42
C ALA A 14 -1.91 9.74 -9.68
N CYS A 15 -2.31 8.89 -10.63
CA CYS A 15 -3.06 9.30 -11.81
C CYS A 15 -4.37 10.00 -11.46
N ASN A 16 -5.15 9.45 -10.51
CA ASN A 16 -6.41 10.04 -10.08
C ASN A 16 -6.19 11.40 -9.37
N CYS A 17 -5.17 11.53 -8.54
CA CYS A 17 -4.84 12.82 -7.93
C CYS A 17 -4.52 13.88 -8.99
N ALA A 18 -3.71 13.54 -10.00
CA ALA A 18 -3.39 14.44 -11.10
C ALA A 18 -4.63 14.81 -11.92
N LEU A 19 -5.54 13.85 -12.17
CA LEU A 19 -6.78 14.09 -12.90
C LEU A 19 -7.75 14.99 -12.09
N ILE A 20 -7.88 14.78 -10.79
CA ILE A 20 -8.68 15.65 -9.90
C ILE A 20 -8.18 17.09 -9.98
N LEU A 21 -6.87 17.30 -9.85
CA LEU A 21 -6.28 18.65 -9.98
C LEU A 21 -6.61 19.26 -11.33
N LYS A 22 -6.44 18.52 -12.43
CA LYS A 22 -6.78 18.99 -13.78
C LYS A 22 -8.26 19.35 -13.94
N ASN A 23 -9.16 18.50 -13.44
CA ASN A 23 -10.61 18.73 -13.52
C ASN A 23 -11.06 19.96 -12.72
N ARG A 24 -10.25 20.40 -11.75
CA ARG A 24 -10.44 21.64 -11.01
C ARG A 24 -9.83 22.86 -11.70
N GLY A 25 -9.38 22.71 -12.96
CA GLY A 25 -8.78 23.77 -13.76
C GLY A 25 -7.32 24.09 -13.39
N LEU A 26 -6.66 23.23 -12.60
CA LEU A 26 -5.26 23.35 -12.26
C LEU A 26 -4.38 22.64 -13.30
N SER A 27 -3.10 22.98 -13.34
CA SER A 27 -2.15 22.40 -14.29
C SER A 27 -1.11 21.53 -13.56
N PRO A 28 -1.45 20.28 -13.17
CA PRO A 28 -0.53 19.42 -12.45
C PRO A 28 0.58 18.88 -13.36
N ILE A 29 1.75 18.67 -12.76
CA ILE A 29 2.87 17.94 -13.35
C ILE A 29 2.92 16.57 -12.69
N MET A 30 2.72 15.50 -13.46
CA MET A 30 2.92 14.14 -12.98
C MET A 30 4.38 13.74 -13.13
N ILE A 31 4.98 13.24 -12.05
CA ILE A 31 6.39 12.83 -12.06
C ILE A 31 6.50 11.39 -11.57
N GLU A 32 7.17 10.55 -12.34
CA GLU A 32 7.62 9.24 -11.92
C GLU A 32 9.12 9.24 -11.62
N SER A 33 9.54 8.55 -10.55
CA SER A 33 10.96 8.38 -10.21
C SER A 33 11.43 6.95 -10.48
N ARG A 34 11.14 6.42 -11.69
CA ARG A 34 11.43 5.05 -12.07
C ARG A 34 11.81 4.93 -13.55
N LYS A 35 13.05 5.25 -13.90
CA LYS A 35 13.54 4.94 -15.25
C LYS A 35 13.56 3.41 -15.46
N GLY A 36 12.98 2.96 -16.57
CA GLY A 36 12.98 1.54 -16.97
C GLY A 36 11.89 0.66 -16.34
N SER A 37 10.89 1.21 -15.68
CA SER A 37 9.73 0.45 -15.22
C SER A 37 8.81 0.07 -16.39
N SER A 38 8.28 -1.18 -16.36
CA SER A 38 7.24 -1.62 -17.31
C SER A 38 5.88 -0.98 -17.06
N ILE A 39 5.68 -0.36 -15.89
CA ILE A 39 4.46 0.35 -15.51
C ILE A 39 4.76 1.84 -15.60
N SER A 40 4.09 2.52 -16.51
CA SER A 40 4.23 3.97 -16.72
C SER A 40 2.85 4.63 -16.78
N SER A 41 2.74 5.79 -16.15
CA SER A 41 1.55 6.63 -16.24
C SER A 41 1.58 7.57 -17.45
N GLU A 42 2.60 7.50 -18.31
CA GLU A 42 2.81 8.38 -19.46
C GLU A 42 1.62 8.39 -20.42
N ASN A 43 1.13 7.18 -20.78
CA ASN A 43 -0.05 7.05 -21.66
C ASN A 43 -1.32 7.65 -21.05
N PHE A 44 -1.48 7.51 -19.73
CA PHE A 44 -2.59 8.14 -19.01
C PHE A 44 -2.48 9.66 -19.06
N CYS A 45 -1.31 10.19 -18.75
CA CYS A 45 -1.03 11.63 -18.78
C CYS A 45 -1.23 12.23 -20.18
N SER A 46 -0.73 11.56 -21.21
CA SER A 46 -0.91 11.98 -22.60
C SER A 46 -2.39 12.05 -23.01
N LYS A 47 -3.17 11.01 -22.68
CA LYS A 47 -4.63 10.97 -22.97
C LYS A 47 -5.43 12.05 -22.25
N ASN A 48 -4.97 12.44 -21.09
CA ASN A 48 -5.63 13.45 -20.25
C ASN A 48 -4.96 14.81 -20.32
N GLU A 49 -4.00 15.04 -21.25
CA GLU A 49 -3.23 16.29 -21.43
C GLU A 49 -2.62 16.80 -20.12
N ILE A 50 -2.07 15.90 -19.31
CA ILE A 50 -1.35 16.19 -18.08
C ILE A 50 0.15 16.20 -18.39
N SER A 51 0.88 17.23 -17.94
CA SER A 51 2.32 17.27 -18.10
C SER A 51 2.97 16.09 -17.37
N TYR A 52 3.86 15.37 -18.06
CA TYR A 52 4.50 14.16 -17.52
C TYR A 52 6.03 14.28 -17.60
N LYS A 53 6.69 13.83 -16.54
CA LYS A 53 8.14 13.71 -16.46
C LYS A 53 8.51 12.37 -15.83
N ASN A 54 9.64 11.81 -16.26
CA ASN A 54 10.20 10.61 -15.64
C ASN A 54 11.68 10.87 -15.32
N PHE A 55 12.00 10.89 -14.05
CA PHE A 55 13.32 11.23 -13.52
C PHE A 55 13.97 10.02 -12.84
N ASN A 56 15.28 9.95 -12.80
CA ASN A 56 15.97 9.17 -11.80
C ASN A 56 15.95 9.91 -10.44
N LYS A 57 16.56 9.33 -9.42
CA LYS A 57 16.52 9.88 -8.06
C LYS A 57 17.24 11.24 -7.96
N GLU A 58 18.37 11.37 -8.63
CA GLU A 58 19.20 12.57 -8.64
C GLU A 58 18.50 13.68 -9.43
N GLU A 59 18.03 13.39 -10.64
CA GLU A 59 17.27 14.33 -11.47
C GLU A 59 16.02 14.87 -10.77
N LEU A 60 15.33 14.00 -9.99
CA LEU A 60 14.17 14.43 -9.21
C LEU A 60 14.58 15.39 -8.08
N ALA A 61 15.68 15.09 -7.37
CA ALA A 61 16.20 15.97 -6.33
C ALA A 61 16.57 17.35 -6.90
N ASP A 62 17.31 17.37 -8.01
CA ASP A 62 17.72 18.61 -8.69
C ASP A 62 16.50 19.42 -9.15
N TYR A 63 15.50 18.73 -9.73
CA TYR A 63 14.26 19.37 -10.14
C TYR A 63 13.52 20.00 -8.96
N LEU A 64 13.33 19.27 -7.86
CA LEU A 64 12.64 19.78 -6.66
C LEU A 64 13.42 20.93 -6.00
N ASN A 65 14.76 20.88 -6.04
CA ASN A 65 15.60 21.98 -5.57
C ASN A 65 15.43 23.25 -6.41
N SER A 66 15.21 23.12 -7.71
CA SER A 66 15.00 24.25 -8.62
C SER A 66 13.62 24.88 -8.54
N VAL A 67 12.65 24.24 -7.87
CA VAL A 67 11.30 24.79 -7.70
C VAL A 67 11.33 26.02 -6.80
N SER A 68 10.91 27.15 -7.35
CA SER A 68 10.85 28.44 -6.65
C SER A 68 9.41 28.90 -6.33
N GLU A 69 8.44 28.38 -7.06
CA GLU A 69 7.03 28.69 -6.88
C GLU A 69 6.45 28.06 -5.60
N THR A 70 5.41 28.67 -5.02
CA THR A 70 4.64 28.06 -3.95
C THR A 70 3.92 26.81 -4.49
N THR A 71 4.39 25.64 -4.07
CA THR A 71 4.04 24.36 -4.70
C THR A 71 3.42 23.37 -3.71
N LEU A 72 2.32 22.75 -4.11
CA LEU A 72 1.82 21.53 -3.47
C LEU A 72 2.42 20.30 -4.15
N ILE A 73 3.09 19.47 -3.37
CA ILE A 73 3.62 18.17 -3.80
C ILE A 73 2.77 17.05 -3.18
N VAL A 74 2.12 16.26 -4.04
CA VAL A 74 1.31 15.11 -3.67
C VAL A 74 2.11 13.83 -3.93
N SER A 75 2.53 13.15 -2.88
CA SER A 75 3.19 11.85 -2.94
C SER A 75 2.16 10.73 -2.83
N ALA A 76 2.00 9.94 -3.88
CA ALA A 76 1.00 8.86 -3.93
C ALA A 76 1.55 7.62 -4.63
N SER A 77 1.62 6.49 -3.92
CA SER A 77 2.27 5.26 -4.42
C SER A 77 3.71 5.52 -4.89
N ASN A 78 4.41 6.33 -4.15
CA ASN A 78 5.76 6.79 -4.41
C ASN A 78 6.80 5.96 -3.63
N ARG A 79 8.01 5.81 -4.18
CA ARG A 79 9.16 5.16 -3.52
C ARG A 79 10.32 6.13 -3.23
N TYR A 80 10.22 7.35 -3.70
CA TYR A 80 11.21 8.37 -3.44
C TYR A 80 11.05 8.87 -2.00
N ILE A 81 12.12 8.79 -1.24
CA ILE A 81 12.20 9.37 0.10
C ILE A 81 12.72 10.79 -0.07
N PHE A 82 11.93 11.75 0.35
CA PHE A 82 12.28 13.16 0.24
C PHE A 82 13.40 13.48 1.24
N PRO A 83 14.53 14.06 0.77
CA PRO A 83 15.56 14.57 1.68
C PRO A 83 15.04 15.72 2.52
N GLU A 84 15.60 15.91 3.71
CA GLU A 84 15.19 16.94 4.66
C GLU A 84 15.27 18.36 4.05
N GLU A 85 16.29 18.62 3.23
CA GLU A 85 16.45 19.89 2.51
C GLU A 85 15.29 20.24 1.57
N ILE A 86 14.61 19.23 1.00
CA ILE A 86 13.40 19.41 0.20
C ILE A 86 12.17 19.62 1.07
N ILE A 87 12.08 18.83 2.15
CA ILE A 87 10.96 18.92 3.09
C ILE A 87 10.95 20.30 3.75
N ASP A 88 12.10 20.87 4.07
CA ASP A 88 12.23 22.13 4.80
C ASP A 88 12.05 23.39 3.92
N LYS A 89 12.01 23.26 2.59
CA LYS A 89 11.80 24.44 1.71
C LYS A 89 10.45 25.11 2.04
N GLU A 90 10.51 26.39 2.38
CA GLU A 90 9.32 27.16 2.82
C GLU A 90 8.22 27.26 1.76
N ASN A 91 8.59 27.20 0.49
CA ASN A 91 7.66 27.29 -0.64
C ASN A 91 7.04 25.93 -1.04
N LEU A 92 7.41 24.81 -0.40
CA LEU A 92 6.89 23.48 -0.72
C LEU A 92 6.03 22.94 0.43
N LEU A 93 4.79 22.58 0.14
CA LEU A 93 3.97 21.73 1.01
C LEU A 93 3.94 20.32 0.44
N LEU A 94 4.40 19.34 1.22
CA LEU A 94 4.41 17.93 0.82
C LEU A 94 3.38 17.16 1.62
N ILE A 95 2.50 16.45 0.92
CA ILE A 95 1.55 15.51 1.52
C ILE A 95 1.80 14.11 0.97
N ASN A 96 1.55 13.09 1.78
CA ASN A 96 1.72 11.69 1.36
C ASN A 96 0.45 10.87 1.64
N PHE A 97 0.13 9.98 0.69
CA PHE A 97 -0.84 8.93 0.87
C PHE A 97 -0.21 7.70 1.51
N HIS A 98 -0.83 7.19 2.57
CA HIS A 98 -0.47 5.94 3.19
C HIS A 98 -1.68 5.01 3.35
N GLY A 99 -1.49 3.70 3.06
CA GLY A 99 -2.55 2.69 3.07
C GLY A 99 -2.79 2.08 4.43
N SER A 100 -2.84 2.87 5.49
CA SER A 100 -3.27 2.45 6.83
C SER A 100 -3.87 3.60 7.62
N LEU A 101 -4.48 3.28 8.76
CA LEU A 101 -4.84 4.24 9.81
C LEU A 101 -3.60 4.53 10.67
N LEU A 102 -2.74 5.43 10.21
CA LEU A 102 -1.55 5.84 10.96
C LEU A 102 -1.92 6.23 12.41
N PRO A 103 -1.09 5.91 13.41
CA PRO A 103 0.28 5.41 13.32
C PRO A 103 0.41 3.88 13.19
N LYS A 104 -0.67 3.13 12.93
CA LYS A 104 -0.59 1.69 12.69
C LYS A 104 0.02 1.41 11.32
N PHE A 105 0.85 0.36 11.24
CA PHE A 105 1.42 -0.19 10.00
C PHE A 105 2.13 0.84 9.10
N PRO A 106 3.06 1.67 9.62
CA PRO A 106 3.83 2.59 8.79
C PRO A 106 4.81 1.82 7.89
N GLY A 107 5.11 2.36 6.72
CA GLY A 107 6.02 1.74 5.75
C GLY A 107 5.30 1.01 4.62
N ARG A 108 5.57 -0.28 4.41
CA ARG A 108 5.16 -1.01 3.20
C ARG A 108 4.14 -2.10 3.47
N ASN A 109 3.24 -2.31 2.47
CA ASN A 109 2.26 -3.39 2.45
C ASN A 109 1.34 -3.39 3.69
N ALA A 110 0.94 -2.21 4.14
CA ALA A 110 0.16 -2.01 5.36
C ALA A 110 -1.16 -2.80 5.38
N GLU A 111 -1.79 -2.96 4.20
CA GLU A 111 -2.99 -3.76 4.02
C GLU A 111 -2.78 -5.24 4.36
N ALA A 112 -1.62 -5.80 4.04
CA ALA A 112 -1.29 -7.19 4.39
C ALA A 112 -1.08 -7.34 5.90
N TRP A 113 -0.41 -6.39 6.52
CA TRP A 113 -0.18 -6.40 7.95
C TRP A 113 -1.48 -6.24 8.74
N ALA A 114 -2.37 -5.33 8.31
CA ALA A 114 -3.68 -5.16 8.95
C ALA A 114 -4.51 -6.46 8.93
N ILE A 115 -4.52 -7.18 7.81
CA ILE A 115 -5.22 -8.48 7.72
C ILE A 115 -4.51 -9.54 8.55
N PHE A 116 -3.17 -9.63 8.51
CA PHE A 116 -2.40 -10.61 9.27
C PHE A 116 -2.54 -10.42 10.78
N GLU A 117 -2.58 -9.19 11.26
CA GLU A 117 -2.81 -8.85 12.67
C GLU A 117 -4.30 -8.91 13.07
N GLU A 118 -5.15 -9.43 12.16
CA GLU A 118 -6.57 -9.66 12.39
C GLU A 118 -7.34 -8.39 12.80
N GLU A 119 -6.91 -7.23 12.28
CA GLU A 119 -7.65 -5.99 12.49
C GLU A 119 -9.06 -6.08 11.87
N SER A 120 -10.05 -5.57 12.59
CA SER A 120 -11.43 -5.52 12.11
C SER A 120 -11.73 -4.29 11.24
N ILE A 121 -10.85 -3.29 11.34
CA ILE A 121 -10.94 -2.01 10.62
C ILE A 121 -9.58 -1.70 10.02
N GLY A 122 -9.56 -1.45 8.73
CA GLY A 122 -8.46 -0.85 8.00
C GLY A 122 -8.76 0.58 7.58
N GLY A 123 -7.95 1.17 6.75
CA GLY A 123 -8.21 2.50 6.22
C GLY A 123 -7.00 3.12 5.56
N ILE A 124 -7.12 4.39 5.27
CA ILE A 124 -6.07 5.18 4.64
C ILE A 124 -5.81 6.46 5.44
N SER A 125 -4.63 7.02 5.23
CA SER A 125 -4.25 8.33 5.76
C SER A 125 -3.66 9.20 4.66
N TRP A 126 -4.05 10.46 4.60
CA TRP A 126 -3.28 11.53 4.02
C TRP A 126 -2.61 12.29 5.15
N HIS A 127 -1.31 12.52 5.06
CA HIS A 127 -0.53 13.17 6.11
C HIS A 127 0.51 14.11 5.51
N LEU A 128 0.99 15.05 6.29
CA LEU A 128 2.12 15.89 5.95
C LEU A 128 3.41 15.07 5.89
N VAL A 129 4.30 15.38 4.97
CA VAL A 129 5.62 14.74 4.92
C VAL A 129 6.56 15.44 5.89
N VAL A 130 7.19 14.64 6.74
CA VAL A 130 8.28 15.02 7.66
C VAL A 130 9.47 14.10 7.40
N PRO A 131 10.67 14.39 7.95
CA PRO A 131 11.85 13.53 7.74
C PRO A 131 11.64 12.07 8.17
N GLU A 132 10.88 11.85 9.24
CA GLU A 132 10.52 10.52 9.72
C GLU A 132 9.41 9.93 8.85
N ILE A 133 9.61 8.71 8.36
CA ILE A 133 8.67 8.04 7.45
C ILE A 133 7.31 7.84 8.13
N ASP A 134 6.24 8.26 7.45
CA ASP A 134 4.84 8.14 7.85
C ASP A 134 4.49 8.70 9.24
N ALA A 135 5.31 9.64 9.77
CA ALA A 135 5.17 10.23 11.10
C ALA A 135 4.57 11.64 11.11
N GLY A 136 4.26 12.21 9.95
CA GLY A 136 3.72 13.56 9.83
C GLY A 136 2.27 13.68 10.32
N GLU A 137 1.86 14.90 10.57
CA GLU A 137 0.49 15.23 11.00
C GLU A 137 -0.55 14.73 9.99
N ILE A 138 -1.60 14.11 10.52
CA ILE A 138 -2.67 13.52 9.72
C ILE A 138 -3.65 14.61 9.28
N LEU A 139 -3.86 14.71 7.98
CA LEU A 139 -4.82 15.63 7.37
C LEU A 139 -6.22 15.04 7.30
N ILE A 140 -6.33 13.78 6.92
CA ILE A 140 -7.57 13.01 6.90
C ILE A 140 -7.30 11.52 7.00
N GLN A 141 -8.19 10.80 7.67
CA GLN A 141 -8.25 9.33 7.66
C GLN A 141 -9.63 8.88 7.20
N MET A 142 -9.66 7.76 6.47
CA MET A 142 -10.89 7.11 6.07
C MET A 142 -10.83 5.64 6.46
N GLU A 143 -11.85 5.17 7.16
CA GLU A 143 -11.94 3.79 7.66
C GLU A 143 -12.70 2.89 6.68
N ILE A 144 -12.37 1.59 6.71
CA ILE A 144 -13.10 0.54 6.03
C ILE A 144 -13.09 -0.75 6.85
N PRO A 145 -14.20 -1.48 6.94
CA PRO A 145 -14.22 -2.76 7.65
C PRO A 145 -13.41 -3.84 6.91
N ILE A 146 -12.66 -4.61 7.67
CA ILE A 146 -11.94 -5.81 7.21
C ILE A 146 -12.77 -7.04 7.61
N SER A 147 -13.35 -7.70 6.63
CA SER A 147 -14.14 -8.90 6.84
C SER A 147 -13.29 -10.18 6.77
N ARG A 148 -13.88 -11.31 7.16
CA ARG A 148 -13.27 -12.65 6.99
C ARG A 148 -13.04 -13.05 5.51
N LYS A 149 -13.56 -12.28 4.55
CA LYS A 149 -13.36 -12.49 3.11
C LYS A 149 -12.42 -11.47 2.47
N THR A 150 -12.02 -10.44 3.21
CA THR A 150 -11.16 -9.38 2.69
C THR A 150 -9.74 -9.91 2.49
N THR A 151 -9.22 -9.81 1.27
CA THR A 151 -7.83 -10.11 0.91
C THR A 151 -7.03 -8.82 0.75
N SER A 152 -5.70 -8.90 0.75
CA SER A 152 -4.84 -7.73 0.49
C SER A 152 -5.16 -7.07 -0.85
N PHE A 153 -5.46 -7.87 -1.89
CA PHE A 153 -5.86 -7.33 -3.18
C PHE A 153 -7.19 -6.56 -3.12
N SER A 154 -8.21 -7.13 -2.47
CA SER A 154 -9.49 -6.44 -2.34
C SER A 154 -9.38 -5.17 -1.51
N LEU A 155 -8.61 -5.21 -0.42
CA LEU A 155 -8.39 -4.05 0.45
C LEU A 155 -7.62 -2.94 -0.26
N LEU A 156 -6.59 -3.28 -1.03
CA LEU A 156 -5.82 -2.32 -1.85
C LEU A 156 -6.72 -1.59 -2.86
N ARG A 157 -7.67 -2.29 -3.46
CA ARG A 157 -8.65 -1.68 -4.39
C ARG A 157 -9.56 -0.67 -3.67
N GLU A 158 -10.07 -1.04 -2.51
CA GLU A 158 -10.87 -0.11 -1.69
C GLU A 158 -10.05 1.09 -1.21
N TYR A 159 -8.80 0.88 -0.80
CA TYR A 159 -7.88 1.97 -0.45
C TYR A 159 -7.66 2.94 -1.61
N THR A 160 -7.56 2.42 -2.84
CA THR A 160 -7.44 3.26 -4.03
C THR A 160 -8.65 4.19 -4.21
N LYS A 161 -9.86 3.68 -3.97
CA LYS A 161 -11.09 4.48 -4.02
C LYS A 161 -11.13 5.52 -2.90
N LEU A 162 -10.90 5.10 -1.65
CA LEU A 162 -10.87 6.01 -0.50
C LEU A 162 -9.82 7.12 -0.67
N ALA A 163 -8.63 6.78 -1.20
CA ALA A 163 -7.57 7.76 -1.47
C ALA A 163 -8.03 8.84 -2.45
N THR A 164 -8.70 8.42 -3.53
CA THR A 164 -9.22 9.33 -4.55
C THR A 164 -10.31 10.25 -3.96
N ASP A 165 -11.30 9.65 -3.30
CA ASP A 165 -12.45 10.37 -2.74
C ASP A 165 -12.03 11.35 -1.61
N SER A 166 -11.03 10.97 -0.81
CA SER A 166 -10.52 11.82 0.27
C SER A 166 -9.59 12.92 -0.23
N PHE A 167 -8.80 12.67 -1.27
CA PHE A 167 -7.96 13.70 -1.88
C PHE A 167 -8.79 14.86 -2.42
N ASP A 168 -9.89 14.56 -3.10
CA ASP A 168 -10.81 15.59 -3.62
C ASP A 168 -11.42 16.45 -2.51
N LYS A 169 -11.60 15.88 -1.31
CA LYS A 169 -12.13 16.62 -0.15
C LYS A 169 -11.10 17.52 0.51
N ILE A 170 -9.85 17.06 0.61
CA ILE A 170 -8.83 17.83 1.36
C ILE A 170 -8.19 18.93 0.54
N ILE A 171 -8.21 18.86 -0.80
CA ILE A 171 -7.46 19.79 -1.66
C ILE A 171 -7.80 21.25 -1.37
N ASP A 172 -9.06 21.56 -1.04
CA ASP A 172 -9.52 22.92 -0.76
C ASP A 172 -9.09 23.42 0.63
N THR A 173 -8.72 22.53 1.53
CA THR A 173 -8.24 22.88 2.88
C THR A 173 -6.74 23.10 2.93
N LEU A 174 -6.01 22.66 1.90
CA LEU A 174 -4.56 22.77 1.87
C LEU A 174 -4.10 24.17 1.50
N ASN A 175 -3.20 24.71 2.30
CA ASN A 175 -2.48 25.94 2.02
C ASN A 175 -1.07 25.89 2.62
N ILE A 176 -0.17 26.77 2.18
CA ILE A 176 1.23 26.73 2.60
C ILE A 176 1.42 27.07 4.08
N GLU A 177 0.49 27.79 4.69
CA GLU A 177 0.57 28.18 6.09
C GLU A 177 0.47 26.98 7.06
N ILE A 178 -0.18 25.89 6.63
CA ILE A 178 -0.22 24.63 7.39
C ILE A 178 1.19 24.18 7.78
N LYS A 179 2.17 24.43 6.92
CA LYS A 179 3.56 24.05 7.16
C LYS A 179 4.14 24.70 8.42
N LYS A 180 3.72 25.91 8.76
CA LYS A 180 4.18 26.64 9.95
C LYS A 180 3.67 26.05 11.26
N GLU A 181 2.60 25.27 11.19
CA GLU A 181 1.95 24.65 12.34
C GLU A 181 2.43 23.20 12.61
N ILE A 182 3.26 22.65 11.68
CA ILE A 182 3.76 21.28 11.80
C ILE A 182 4.57 21.12 13.09
N LYS A 183 4.05 20.30 13.98
CA LYS A 183 4.80 19.80 15.15
C LYS A 183 5.58 18.55 14.73
N ARG A 184 6.88 18.65 14.69
CA ARG A 184 7.75 17.47 14.53
C ARG A 184 7.59 16.61 15.79
N THR A 185 6.96 15.46 15.66
CA THR A 185 6.89 14.47 16.74
C THR A 185 8.01 13.47 16.52
N SER A 186 8.94 13.40 17.47
CA SER A 186 10.07 12.44 17.47
C SER A 186 9.65 11.00 17.81
N LYS A 187 8.46 10.58 17.40
CA LYS A 187 8.00 9.22 17.69
C LYS A 187 8.58 8.27 16.66
N GLU A 188 9.59 7.51 17.03
CA GLU A 188 10.04 6.39 16.23
C GLU A 188 8.89 5.40 16.06
N LEU A 189 8.46 5.22 14.81
CA LEU A 189 7.50 4.21 14.42
C LEU A 189 8.25 2.95 14.00
N SER A 190 7.72 1.80 14.38
CA SER A 190 8.27 0.51 13.93
C SER A 190 7.85 0.28 12.48
N LEU A 191 8.76 0.56 11.54
CA LEU A 191 8.49 0.52 10.11
C LEU A 191 8.43 -0.90 9.56
N TYR A 192 7.49 -1.13 8.66
CA TYR A 192 7.45 -2.33 7.83
C TYR A 192 8.18 -2.07 6.51
N TYR A 193 9.16 -2.91 6.20
CA TYR A 193 10.00 -2.76 5.01
C TYR A 193 9.51 -3.62 3.83
N SER A 194 9.93 -3.28 2.62
CA SER A 194 9.48 -3.95 1.39
C SER A 194 9.83 -5.43 1.29
N TRP A 195 10.88 -5.88 1.99
CA TRP A 195 11.28 -7.29 2.05
C TRP A 195 10.56 -8.10 3.12
N GLN A 196 9.91 -7.41 4.08
CA GLN A 196 9.15 -8.06 5.13
C GLN A 196 7.77 -8.49 4.60
N LYS A 197 7.36 -9.65 5.02
CA LYS A 197 6.05 -10.20 4.74
C LYS A 197 5.54 -11.03 5.92
N PRO A 198 4.23 -11.16 6.09
CA PRO A 198 3.64 -11.97 7.16
C PRO A 198 4.34 -13.31 7.31
N ASN A 199 4.81 -13.60 8.52
CA ASN A 199 5.55 -14.82 8.88
C ASN A 199 6.57 -15.31 7.82
N ASN A 200 7.29 -14.41 7.16
CA ASN A 200 8.23 -14.72 6.07
C ASN A 200 7.62 -15.53 4.91
N GLY A 201 6.31 -15.50 4.76
CA GLY A 201 5.56 -16.25 3.76
C GLY A 201 5.32 -17.72 4.13
N GLU A 202 5.67 -18.13 5.35
CA GLU A 202 5.46 -19.48 5.85
C GLU A 202 4.10 -19.63 6.52
N LEU A 203 3.28 -20.55 6.03
CA LEU A 203 2.04 -20.98 6.69
C LEU A 203 2.37 -21.95 7.82
N ASN A 204 2.15 -21.53 9.05
CA ASN A 204 2.28 -22.42 10.21
C ASN A 204 1.00 -23.25 10.39
N LEU A 205 1.10 -24.55 10.15
CA LEU A 205 -0.03 -25.49 10.25
C LEU A 205 -0.55 -25.67 11.69
N ALA A 206 0.19 -25.23 12.71
CA ALA A 206 -0.23 -25.28 14.10
C ALA A 206 -1.18 -24.13 14.50
N TRP A 207 -1.28 -23.07 13.73
CA TRP A 207 -2.19 -21.95 14.02
C TRP A 207 -3.65 -22.39 14.07
N ASN A 208 -4.48 -21.58 14.72
CA ASN A 208 -5.94 -21.74 14.69
C ASN A 208 -6.50 -21.31 13.33
N GLU A 209 -7.79 -21.59 13.09
CA GLU A 209 -8.44 -21.28 11.82
C GLU A 209 -8.44 -19.80 11.48
N SER A 210 -8.60 -18.91 12.48
CA SER A 210 -8.62 -17.46 12.26
C SER A 210 -7.28 -16.97 11.73
N LYS A 211 -6.17 -17.37 12.38
CA LYS A 211 -4.82 -16.96 11.99
C LYS A 211 -4.38 -17.55 10.65
N ILE A 212 -4.75 -18.80 10.35
CA ILE A 212 -4.50 -19.41 9.03
C ILE A 212 -5.25 -18.63 7.94
N SER A 213 -6.53 -18.35 8.17
CA SER A 213 -7.34 -17.52 7.26
C SER A 213 -6.75 -16.13 7.08
N ALA A 214 -6.40 -15.45 8.16
CA ALA A 214 -5.78 -14.11 8.12
C ALA A 214 -4.47 -14.13 7.33
N PHE A 215 -3.59 -15.11 7.57
CA PHE A 215 -2.33 -15.26 6.86
C PHE A 215 -2.55 -15.47 5.35
N LEU A 216 -3.39 -16.41 4.94
CA LEU A 216 -3.65 -16.68 3.52
C LEU A 216 -4.22 -15.45 2.81
N ARG A 217 -5.16 -14.75 3.43
CA ARG A 217 -5.75 -13.52 2.90
C ARG A 217 -4.77 -12.35 2.84
N SER A 218 -3.87 -12.24 3.82
CA SER A 218 -2.84 -11.21 3.86
C SER A 218 -1.79 -11.36 2.75
N MET A 219 -1.52 -12.60 2.35
CA MET A 219 -0.60 -12.92 1.26
C MET A 219 -1.27 -12.89 -0.13
N ASP A 220 -2.60 -12.78 -0.18
CA ASP A 220 -3.37 -12.80 -1.43
C ASP A 220 -3.49 -11.41 -2.06
N TYR A 221 -2.62 -11.15 -3.02
CA TYR A 221 -2.64 -9.98 -3.89
C TYR A 221 -3.27 -10.26 -5.26
N GLY A 222 -4.05 -11.35 -5.38
CA GLY A 222 -4.67 -11.72 -6.65
C GLY A 222 -3.64 -11.89 -7.77
N PRO A 223 -3.75 -11.13 -8.88
CA PRO A 223 -2.80 -11.23 -10.00
C PRO A 223 -1.47 -10.51 -9.74
N LEU A 224 -1.34 -9.78 -8.62
CA LEU A 224 -0.19 -8.92 -8.33
C LEU A 224 0.83 -9.64 -7.42
N GLU A 225 1.51 -10.59 -7.67
CA GLU A 225 2.45 -11.37 -6.82
C GLU A 225 3.37 -10.51 -5.90
N THR A 226 2.79 -9.54 -5.18
CA THR A 226 3.50 -8.49 -4.43
C THR A 226 4.41 -9.06 -3.33
N LEU A 227 3.90 -10.04 -2.56
CA LEU A 227 4.63 -10.67 -1.45
C LEU A 227 5.19 -12.06 -1.82
N GLY A 228 5.04 -12.48 -3.09
CA GLY A 228 5.39 -13.82 -3.54
C GLY A 228 4.42 -14.89 -3.03
N LEU A 229 4.76 -16.14 -3.25
CA LEU A 229 3.89 -17.26 -2.92
C LEU A 229 4.05 -17.69 -1.46
N VAL A 230 2.97 -18.25 -0.91
CA VAL A 230 2.94 -18.92 0.40
C VAL A 230 3.68 -20.26 0.30
N TRP A 231 4.35 -20.65 1.36
CA TRP A 231 4.92 -21.98 1.51
C TRP A 231 4.62 -22.56 2.90
N PHE A 232 4.69 -23.87 3.03
CA PHE A 232 4.58 -24.58 4.31
C PHE A 232 5.48 -25.80 4.30
N GLU A 233 5.79 -26.32 5.50
CA GLU A 233 6.51 -27.58 5.67
C GLU A 233 5.59 -28.67 6.21
N PHE A 234 5.66 -29.85 5.60
CA PHE A 234 4.93 -31.04 6.03
C PHE A 234 5.80 -32.28 5.87
N ASN A 235 5.98 -33.05 6.95
CA ASN A 235 6.84 -34.25 6.99
C ASN A 235 8.29 -34.00 6.49
N GLY A 236 8.87 -32.84 6.82
CA GLY A 236 10.22 -32.47 6.40
C GLY A 236 10.35 -32.05 4.93
N ILE A 237 9.25 -31.90 4.22
CA ILE A 237 9.22 -31.43 2.82
C ILE A 237 8.53 -30.06 2.80
N LYS A 238 9.16 -29.11 2.07
CA LYS A 238 8.59 -27.78 1.85
C LYS A 238 7.77 -27.75 0.56
N TYR A 239 6.60 -27.16 0.66
CA TYR A 239 5.65 -27.01 -0.44
C TYR A 239 5.32 -25.53 -0.65
N GLN A 240 5.41 -25.08 -1.87
CA GLN A 240 4.93 -23.77 -2.30
C GLN A 240 3.48 -23.90 -2.78
N VAL A 241 2.63 -22.95 -2.39
CA VAL A 241 1.19 -22.94 -2.68
C VAL A 241 0.90 -21.89 -3.75
N LYS A 242 0.37 -22.30 -4.89
CA LYS A 242 0.00 -21.36 -5.98
C LYS A 242 -1.44 -20.89 -5.91
N LYS A 243 -2.32 -21.70 -5.30
CA LYS A 243 -3.74 -21.38 -5.12
C LYS A 243 -4.24 -21.90 -3.80
N TYR A 244 -5.20 -21.23 -3.23
CA TYR A 244 -5.93 -21.71 -2.07
C TYR A 244 -7.43 -21.44 -2.21
N LYS A 245 -8.23 -22.20 -1.47
CA LYS A 245 -9.65 -21.98 -1.24
C LYS A 245 -9.97 -22.18 0.22
N MET A 246 -10.98 -21.51 0.71
CA MET A 246 -11.50 -21.66 2.08
C MET A 246 -13.00 -21.91 2.03
N TYR A 247 -13.45 -22.89 2.81
CA TYR A 247 -14.85 -23.27 2.95
C TYR A 247 -15.24 -23.32 4.41
N GLU A 248 -16.46 -22.92 4.73
CA GLU A 248 -17.04 -23.16 6.04
C GLU A 248 -17.51 -24.62 6.11
N SER A 249 -17.13 -25.32 7.17
CA SER A 249 -17.55 -26.68 7.48
C SER A 249 -18.61 -26.65 8.57
N LEU A 250 -19.63 -27.50 8.45
CA LEU A 250 -20.62 -27.66 9.50
C LEU A 250 -20.08 -28.49 10.68
N GLU A 251 -18.97 -29.17 10.50
CA GLU A 251 -18.37 -30.04 11.51
C GLU A 251 -17.01 -29.43 11.95
N LEU A 252 -16.80 -29.40 13.27
CA LEU A 252 -15.51 -29.04 13.84
C LEU A 252 -14.50 -30.16 13.59
N LYS A 253 -13.47 -29.90 12.81
CA LYS A 253 -12.42 -30.86 12.46
C LYS A 253 -11.03 -30.27 12.68
N ASN A 254 -10.11 -31.13 13.13
CA ASN A 254 -8.69 -30.82 13.14
C ASN A 254 -7.96 -31.97 12.46
N SER A 255 -7.75 -31.86 11.16
CA SER A 255 -7.09 -32.87 10.36
C SER A 255 -6.38 -32.24 9.17
N PHE A 256 -5.40 -32.93 8.66
CA PHE A 256 -4.73 -32.55 7.42
C PHE A 256 -4.46 -33.79 6.58
N ASN A 257 -4.53 -33.64 5.27
CA ASN A 257 -4.31 -34.71 4.32
C ASN A 257 -3.67 -34.19 3.05
N LEU A 258 -2.58 -34.84 2.62
CA LEU A 258 -1.97 -34.62 1.33
C LEU A 258 -2.56 -35.63 0.34
N THR A 259 -3.04 -35.15 -0.81
CA THR A 259 -3.63 -36.04 -1.82
C THR A 259 -2.58 -36.97 -2.42
N ASN A 260 -3.02 -38.11 -2.97
CA ASN A 260 -2.14 -39.11 -3.57
C ASN A 260 -1.25 -38.55 -4.71
N SER A 261 -1.66 -37.46 -5.36
CA SER A 261 -0.88 -36.77 -6.39
C SER A 261 0.11 -35.74 -5.79
N GLU A 262 0.12 -35.55 -4.48
CA GLU A 262 0.92 -34.54 -3.75
C GLU A 262 0.77 -33.10 -4.29
N GLN A 263 -0.30 -32.79 -5.02
CA GLN A 263 -0.57 -31.48 -5.58
C GLN A 263 -1.59 -30.65 -4.80
N THR A 264 -2.30 -31.28 -3.86
CA THR A 264 -3.31 -30.63 -3.05
C THR A 264 -3.17 -31.06 -1.60
N PHE A 265 -3.17 -30.09 -0.68
CA PHE A 265 -3.18 -30.32 0.75
C PHE A 265 -4.47 -29.77 1.33
N ILE A 266 -5.21 -30.62 2.02
CA ILE A 266 -6.46 -30.29 2.70
C ILE A 266 -6.16 -30.14 4.17
N LEU A 267 -6.45 -28.98 4.73
CA LEU A 267 -6.26 -28.65 6.13
C LEU A 267 -7.62 -28.26 6.72
N ASN A 268 -8.09 -29.03 7.68
CA ASN A 268 -9.28 -28.72 8.47
C ASN A 268 -8.87 -28.17 9.83
N LYS A 269 -9.35 -27.00 10.17
CA LYS A 269 -9.15 -26.34 11.47
C LYS A 269 -10.45 -25.71 11.94
N GLY A 270 -10.93 -26.13 13.12
CA GLY A 270 -12.20 -25.62 13.63
C GLY A 270 -13.34 -25.86 12.64
N ASN A 271 -14.02 -24.81 12.24
CA ASN A 271 -15.09 -24.83 11.25
C ASN A 271 -14.64 -24.39 9.84
N LEU A 272 -13.35 -24.35 9.57
CA LEU A 272 -12.82 -24.00 8.24
C LEU A 272 -12.07 -25.19 7.62
N GLU A 273 -12.33 -25.38 6.34
CA GLU A 273 -11.54 -26.22 5.45
C GLU A 273 -10.74 -25.36 4.50
N PHE A 274 -9.43 -25.56 4.48
CA PHE A 274 -8.49 -24.90 3.58
C PHE A 274 -8.00 -25.91 2.56
N ILE A 275 -8.17 -25.61 1.28
CA ILE A 275 -7.63 -26.38 0.18
C ILE A 275 -6.45 -25.58 -0.40
N LEU A 276 -5.24 -26.08 -0.15
CA LEU A 276 -4.01 -25.55 -0.70
C LEU A 276 -3.68 -26.34 -1.97
N ASP A 277 -3.67 -25.69 -3.11
CA ASP A 277 -3.69 -26.35 -4.41
C ASP A 277 -2.53 -25.90 -5.30
N LYS A 278 -2.22 -26.73 -6.32
CA LYS A 278 -1.08 -26.56 -7.21
C LYS A 278 0.23 -26.44 -6.43
N LEU A 279 0.47 -27.42 -5.57
CA LEU A 279 1.66 -27.50 -4.75
C LEU A 279 2.90 -27.79 -5.61
N GLU A 280 4.01 -27.14 -5.29
CA GLU A 280 5.33 -27.44 -5.82
C GLU A 280 6.30 -27.68 -4.65
N LYS A 281 7.09 -28.76 -4.72
CA LYS A 281 8.17 -29.03 -3.77
C LYS A 281 9.32 -28.05 -4.02
N ILE A 282 9.85 -27.42 -2.96
CA ILE A 282 10.93 -26.43 -3.00
C ILE A 282 12.07 -26.82 -2.07
#